data_7c727a21633d7e2ad87484e9bf075850
#
_entry.id   7c727a21633d7e2ad87484e9bf075850
#
_cell.length_a   1.000
_cell.length_b   1.000
_cell.length_c   1.000
_cell.angle_alpha   90.00
_cell.angle_beta   90.00
_cell.angle_gamma   90.00
#
_symmetry.space_group_name_H-M   'P 1'
#
loop_
_entity.id
_entity.type
_entity.pdbx_description
1 polymer ?
#
loop_
_entity_poly.entity_id
_entity_poly.type
_entity_poly.pdbx_seq_one_letter_code
_entity_poly.pdbx_strand_id
1 'polypeptide(L)'
;MITFLAFLYIFSAFAYFYANKSGYSLLRYIWNRENINIYLLTEIVFLIITSVIVFTNQPLNWIVAILMFMHLVGIAWLVGNPDSFYEMAEESINLDSSLLENVVVITFLIYAGMALFSRIIF
;
A
#
# COMPACT_ATOMS: atom_id res chain seq x y z
N MET A 1 1.64 -17.61 -3.61
CA MET A 1 2.13 -16.32 -3.11
C MET A 1 1.55 -15.13 -3.83
N ILE A 2 1.59 -15.12 -5.17
CA ILE A 2 1.06 -14.00 -5.95
C ILE A 2 -0.45 -13.82 -5.73
N THR A 3 -1.21 -14.91 -5.72
CA THR A 3 -2.65 -14.86 -5.45
C THR A 3 -2.94 -14.35 -4.05
N PHE A 4 -2.13 -14.75 -3.07
CA PHE A 4 -2.24 -14.25 -1.70
C PHE A 4 -1.94 -12.75 -1.62
N LEU A 5 -0.92 -12.29 -2.33
CA LEU A 5 -0.59 -10.86 -2.41
C LEU A 5 -1.76 -10.06 -3.02
N ALA A 6 -2.31 -10.54 -4.14
CA ALA A 6 -3.46 -9.89 -4.76
C ALA A 6 -4.66 -9.85 -3.82
N PHE A 7 -4.91 -10.93 -3.09
CA PHE A 7 -5.99 -10.98 -2.10
C PHE A 7 -5.79 -9.93 -1.00
N LEU A 8 -4.57 -9.77 -0.51
CA LEU A 8 -4.28 -8.75 0.50
C LEU A 8 -4.51 -7.33 -0.02
N TYR A 9 -4.13 -7.06 -1.27
CA TYR A 9 -4.41 -5.77 -1.88
C TYR A 9 -5.91 -5.51 -2.01
N ILE A 10 -6.67 -6.52 -2.45
CA ILE A 10 -8.13 -6.40 -2.57
C ILE A 10 -8.76 -6.19 -1.20
N PHE A 11 -8.32 -6.94 -0.20
CA PHE A 11 -8.81 -6.79 1.17
C PHE A 11 -8.54 -5.38 1.70
N SER A 12 -7.35 -4.84 1.45
CA SER A 12 -7.01 -3.47 1.84
C SER A 12 -7.90 -2.45 1.15
N ALA A 13 -8.15 -2.63 -0.15
CA ALA A 13 -9.04 -1.76 -0.90
C ALA A 13 -10.46 -1.76 -0.32
N PHE A 14 -11.00 -2.93 0.01
CA PHE A 14 -12.32 -3.03 0.63
C PHE A 14 -12.37 -2.40 2.02
N ALA A 15 -11.31 -2.56 2.80
CA ALA A 15 -11.23 -1.97 4.14
C ALA A 15 -11.33 -0.44 4.08
N TYR A 16 -10.54 0.17 3.20
CA TYR A 16 -10.58 1.63 3.01
C TYR A 16 -11.90 2.10 2.44
N PHE A 17 -12.41 1.39 1.44
CA PHE A 17 -13.69 1.75 0.81
C PHE A 17 -14.84 1.69 1.80
N TYR A 18 -14.93 0.60 2.55
CA TYR A 18 -16.01 0.41 3.53
C TYR A 18 -15.93 1.45 4.64
N ALA A 19 -14.75 1.71 5.16
CA ALA A 19 -14.55 2.72 6.20
C ALA A 19 -14.97 4.12 5.72
N ASN A 20 -14.56 4.49 4.51
CA ASN A 20 -14.93 5.79 3.93
C ASN A 20 -16.43 5.91 3.73
N LYS A 21 -17.07 4.84 3.24
CA LYS A 21 -18.53 4.83 3.02
C LYS A 21 -19.31 4.93 4.32
N SER A 22 -18.73 4.43 5.41
CA SER A 22 -19.31 4.52 6.75
C SER A 22 -19.05 5.87 7.44
N GLY A 23 -18.37 6.78 6.77
CA GLY A 23 -18.03 8.10 7.32
C GLY A 23 -16.78 8.12 8.19
N TYR A 24 -15.98 7.05 8.19
CA TYR A 24 -14.77 6.93 8.97
C TYR A 24 -13.55 7.00 8.06
N SER A 25 -12.58 7.85 8.38
CA SER A 25 -11.35 7.95 7.61
C SER A 25 -10.27 7.02 8.19
N LEU A 26 -10.13 5.85 7.59
CA LEU A 26 -9.11 4.88 7.99
C LEU A 26 -7.70 5.43 7.72
N LEU A 27 -7.53 6.16 6.61
CA LEU A 27 -6.24 6.74 6.26
C LEU A 27 -5.79 7.78 7.30
N ARG A 28 -6.71 8.63 7.76
CA ARG A 28 -6.42 9.61 8.81
C ARG A 28 -5.99 8.91 10.10
N TYR A 29 -6.64 7.80 10.45
CA TYR A 29 -6.29 7.00 11.61
C TYR A 29 -4.89 6.39 11.47
N ILE A 30 -4.59 5.78 10.31
CA ILE A 30 -3.33 5.07 10.08
C ILE A 30 -2.15 6.04 9.95
N TRP A 31 -2.35 7.19 9.29
CA TRP A 31 -1.28 8.18 9.07
C TRP A 31 -1.08 9.12 10.24
N ASN A 32 -1.74 8.89 11.36
CA ASN A 32 -1.51 9.62 12.59
C ASN A 32 -0.21 9.14 13.25
N ARG A 33 0.57 10.07 13.82
CA ARG A 33 1.83 9.74 14.50
C ARG A 33 1.65 8.68 15.59
N GLU A 34 0.52 8.70 16.29
CA GLU A 34 0.22 7.76 17.37
C GLU A 34 0.01 6.34 16.82
N ASN A 35 -0.48 6.21 15.58
CA ASN A 35 -0.84 4.93 14.98
C ASN A 35 0.07 4.55 13.82
N ILE A 36 1.18 5.27 13.62
CA ILE A 36 2.04 5.09 12.45
C ILE A 36 2.65 3.69 12.38
N ASN A 37 2.78 3.02 13.51
CA ASN A 37 3.28 1.64 13.54
C ASN A 37 2.38 0.68 12.76
N ILE A 38 1.08 0.95 12.69
CA ILE A 38 0.15 0.14 11.87
C ILE A 38 0.48 0.30 10.39
N TYR A 39 0.70 1.52 9.94
CA TYR A 39 1.12 1.81 8.56
C TYR A 39 2.46 1.14 8.25
N LEU A 40 3.44 1.33 9.12
CA LEU A 40 4.77 0.79 8.93
C LEU A 40 4.73 -0.75 8.88
N LEU A 41 3.98 -1.37 9.77
CA LEU A 41 3.82 -2.83 9.79
C LEU A 41 3.19 -3.34 8.48
N THR A 42 2.16 -2.67 7.99
CA THR A 42 1.50 -3.02 6.73
C THR A 42 2.50 -2.95 5.56
N GLU A 43 3.27 -1.87 5.48
CA GLU A 43 4.28 -1.70 4.43
C GLU A 43 5.37 -2.77 4.52
N ILE A 44 5.81 -3.11 5.73
CA ILE A 44 6.81 -4.16 5.95
C ILE A 44 6.27 -5.52 5.50
N VAL A 45 5.02 -5.85 5.83
CA VAL A 45 4.40 -7.11 5.41
C VAL A 45 4.35 -7.21 3.89
N PHE A 46 3.91 -6.16 3.20
CA PHE A 46 3.90 -6.14 1.75
C PHE A 46 5.32 -6.24 1.17
N LEU A 47 6.29 -5.56 1.78
CA LEU A 47 7.68 -5.63 1.34
C LEU A 47 8.23 -7.06 1.45
N ILE A 48 7.95 -7.75 2.55
CA ILE A 48 8.39 -9.14 2.75
C ILE A 48 7.78 -10.05 1.69
N ILE A 49 6.46 -9.96 1.48
CA ILE A 49 5.76 -10.83 0.52
C ILE A 49 6.26 -10.58 -0.90
N THR A 50 6.37 -9.32 -1.32
CA THR A 50 6.85 -8.98 -2.65
C THR A 50 8.31 -9.41 -2.84
N SER A 51 9.14 -9.24 -1.82
CA SER A 51 10.55 -9.67 -1.86
C SER A 51 10.67 -11.18 -2.02
N VAL A 52 9.89 -11.96 -1.30
CA VAL A 52 9.89 -13.42 -1.44
C VAL A 52 9.52 -13.81 -2.87
N ILE A 53 8.51 -13.20 -3.45
CA ILE A 53 8.10 -13.48 -4.82
C ILE A 53 9.22 -13.13 -5.81
N VAL A 54 9.82 -11.95 -5.68
CA VAL A 54 10.86 -11.48 -6.59
C VAL A 54 12.09 -12.38 -6.53
N PHE A 55 12.54 -12.75 -5.33
CA PHE A 55 13.79 -13.51 -5.16
C PHE A 55 13.63 -15.00 -5.35
N THR A 56 12.42 -15.54 -5.40
CA THR A 56 12.19 -16.96 -5.62
C THR A 56 11.65 -17.28 -7.01
N ASN A 57 11.26 -16.28 -7.79
CA ASN A 57 10.69 -16.46 -9.12
C ASN A 57 11.76 -16.32 -10.19
N GLN A 58 11.80 -17.26 -11.14
CA GLN A 58 12.69 -17.21 -12.30
C GLN A 58 11.88 -17.55 -13.55
N PRO A 59 11.90 -16.67 -14.56
CA PRO A 59 12.63 -15.41 -14.64
C PRO A 59 12.11 -14.36 -13.68
N LEU A 60 12.85 -13.24 -13.54
CA LEU A 60 12.46 -12.14 -12.64
C LEU A 60 11.07 -11.61 -12.95
N ASN A 61 10.20 -11.63 -11.94
CA ASN A 61 8.88 -11.00 -12.05
C ASN A 61 9.04 -9.48 -11.82
N TRP A 62 9.32 -8.76 -12.89
CA TRP A 62 9.58 -7.33 -12.82
C TRP A 62 8.35 -6.52 -12.39
N ILE A 63 7.13 -7.04 -12.62
CA ILE A 63 5.90 -6.35 -12.20
C ILE A 63 5.82 -6.34 -10.66
N VAL A 64 6.04 -7.48 -10.03
CA VAL A 64 6.07 -7.55 -8.56
C VAL A 64 7.30 -6.79 -8.01
N ALA A 65 8.40 -6.75 -8.75
CA ALA A 65 9.57 -5.94 -8.37
C ALA A 65 9.23 -4.45 -8.29
N ILE A 66 8.40 -3.94 -9.18
CA ILE A 66 7.90 -2.56 -9.11
C ILE A 66 7.08 -2.36 -7.83
N LEU A 67 6.18 -3.29 -7.51
CA LEU A 67 5.40 -3.22 -6.28
C LEU A 67 6.31 -3.24 -5.04
N MET A 68 7.31 -4.11 -5.03
CA MET A 68 8.30 -4.18 -3.96
C MET A 68 8.99 -2.82 -3.77
N PHE A 69 9.41 -2.20 -4.86
CA PHE A 69 10.07 -0.90 -4.83
C PHE A 69 9.14 0.19 -4.27
N MET A 70 7.86 0.18 -4.63
CA MET A 70 6.90 1.16 -4.13
C MET A 70 6.74 1.07 -2.60
N HIS A 71 6.70 -0.15 -2.06
CA HIS A 71 6.63 -0.34 -0.61
C HIS A 71 7.93 0.09 0.08
N LEU A 72 9.07 -0.19 -0.55
CA LEU A 72 10.36 0.24 -0.03
C LEU A 72 10.48 1.76 0.03
N VAL A 73 10.00 2.46 -0.99
CA VAL A 73 10.00 3.94 -1.03
C VAL A 73 9.16 4.50 0.12
N GLY A 74 7.98 3.92 0.37
CA GLY A 74 7.13 4.36 1.48
C GLY A 74 7.81 4.23 2.83
N ILE A 75 8.45 3.09 3.08
CA ILE A 75 9.19 2.85 4.32
C ILE A 75 10.39 3.80 4.43
N ALA A 76 11.17 3.94 3.36
CA ALA A 76 12.36 4.79 3.35
C ALA A 76 12.01 6.25 3.61
N TRP A 77 10.90 6.73 3.06
CA TRP A 77 10.45 8.09 3.29
C TRP A 77 10.10 8.32 4.76
N LEU A 78 9.30 7.42 5.34
CA LEU A 78 8.87 7.53 6.73
C LEU A 78 10.06 7.46 7.70
N VAL A 79 10.98 6.53 7.47
CA VAL A 79 12.14 6.32 8.36
C VAL A 79 13.22 7.37 8.13
N GLY A 80 13.49 7.73 6.87
CA GLY A 80 14.56 8.64 6.52
C GLY A 80 14.23 10.11 6.74
N ASN A 81 12.96 10.50 6.55
CA ASN A 81 12.52 11.87 6.72
C ASN A 81 11.08 11.91 7.23
N PRO A 82 10.87 11.57 8.52
CA PRO A 82 9.53 11.48 9.09
C PRO A 82 8.77 12.81 9.05
N ASP A 83 9.44 13.93 9.25
CA ASP A 83 8.78 15.24 9.23
C ASP A 83 8.17 15.55 7.86
N SER A 84 8.89 15.26 6.78
CA SER A 84 8.37 15.42 5.43
C SER A 84 7.18 14.50 5.17
N PHE A 85 7.24 13.27 5.64
CA PHE A 85 6.15 12.31 5.50
C PHE A 85 4.88 12.80 6.19
N TYR A 86 4.98 13.22 7.44
CA TYR A 86 3.82 13.69 8.21
C TYR A 86 3.24 14.98 7.65
N GLU A 87 4.09 15.88 7.16
CA GLU A 87 3.65 17.11 6.51
C GLU A 87 2.83 16.80 5.25
N MET A 88 3.32 15.91 4.40
CA MET A 88 2.59 15.46 3.21
C MET A 88 1.26 14.83 3.57
N ALA A 89 1.26 13.93 4.55
CA ALA A 89 0.06 13.22 4.98
C ALA A 89 -0.99 14.20 5.50
N GLU A 90 -0.59 15.15 6.34
CA GLU A 90 -1.49 16.14 6.92
C GLU A 90 -2.07 17.07 5.85
N GLU A 91 -1.24 17.58 4.95
CA GLU A 91 -1.71 18.40 3.84
C GLU A 91 -2.70 17.68 2.95
N SER A 92 -2.40 16.44 2.57
CA SER A 92 -3.24 15.66 1.68
C SER A 92 -4.61 15.37 2.30
N ILE A 93 -4.64 15.02 3.59
CA ILE A 93 -5.88 14.73 4.31
C ILE A 93 -6.72 16.00 4.47
N ASN A 94 -6.08 17.13 4.75
CA ASN A 94 -6.78 18.40 4.97
C ASN A 94 -7.35 19.00 3.68
N LEU A 95 -6.78 18.67 2.52
CA LEU A 95 -7.31 19.15 1.23
C LEU A 95 -8.66 18.49 0.92
N ASP A 96 -8.70 17.16 0.83
CA ASP A 96 -9.93 16.42 0.58
C ASP A 96 -9.72 14.96 0.99
N SER A 97 -10.15 14.63 2.20
CA SER A 97 -9.96 13.28 2.74
C SER A 97 -10.76 12.22 1.98
N SER A 98 -11.96 12.55 1.48
CA SER A 98 -12.78 11.61 0.71
C SER A 98 -12.14 11.27 -0.63
N LEU A 99 -11.62 12.28 -1.34
CA LEU A 99 -10.90 12.05 -2.59
C LEU A 99 -9.64 11.22 -2.35
N LEU A 100 -8.89 11.53 -1.30
CA LEU A 100 -7.68 10.80 -0.95
C LEU A 100 -7.97 9.34 -0.63
N GLU A 101 -9.04 9.06 0.14
CA GLU A 101 -9.47 7.69 0.43
C GLU A 101 -9.81 6.93 -0.86
N ASN A 102 -10.50 7.56 -1.79
CA ASN A 102 -10.84 6.95 -3.08
C ASN A 102 -9.58 6.67 -3.90
N VAL A 103 -8.60 7.56 -3.87
CA VAL A 103 -7.31 7.34 -4.55
C VAL A 103 -6.58 6.15 -3.96
N VAL A 104 -6.59 5.99 -2.64
CA VAL A 104 -5.97 4.84 -1.98
C VAL A 104 -6.67 3.54 -2.38
N VAL A 105 -8.00 3.51 -2.41
CA VAL A 105 -8.77 2.34 -2.85
C VAL A 105 -8.38 1.94 -4.28
N ILE A 106 -8.37 2.91 -5.19
CA ILE A 106 -8.01 2.68 -6.60
C ILE A 106 -6.57 2.18 -6.71
N THR A 107 -5.65 2.73 -5.93
CA THR A 107 -4.24 2.32 -5.91
C THR A 107 -4.11 0.85 -5.52
N PHE A 108 -4.79 0.41 -4.47
CA PHE A 108 -4.77 -0.99 -4.06
C PHE A 108 -5.39 -1.92 -5.11
N LEU A 109 -6.45 -1.48 -5.78
CA LEU A 109 -7.06 -2.26 -6.86
C LEU A 109 -6.11 -2.39 -8.06
N ILE A 110 -5.39 -1.32 -8.39
CA ILE A 110 -4.36 -1.35 -9.43
C ILE A 110 -3.24 -2.33 -9.04
N TYR A 111 -2.78 -2.29 -7.79
CA TYR A 111 -1.76 -3.22 -7.31
C TYR A 111 -2.23 -4.67 -7.38
N ALA A 112 -3.47 -4.94 -7.01
CA ALA A 112 -4.05 -6.28 -7.14
C ALA A 112 -4.08 -6.74 -8.61
N GLY A 113 -4.49 -5.87 -9.51
CA GLY A 113 -4.50 -6.13 -10.94
C GLY A 113 -3.10 -6.40 -11.49
N MET A 114 -2.11 -5.63 -11.06
CA MET A 114 -0.71 -5.85 -11.44
C MET A 114 -0.22 -7.22 -10.97
N ALA A 115 -0.51 -7.58 -9.72
CA ALA A 115 -0.10 -8.87 -9.17
C ALA A 115 -0.73 -10.03 -9.94
N LEU A 116 -2.03 -9.97 -10.22
CA LEU A 116 -2.72 -11.02 -10.98
C LEU A 116 -2.23 -11.09 -12.43
N PHE A 117 -1.98 -9.94 -13.05
CA PHE A 117 -1.45 -9.87 -14.41
C PHE A 117 -0.04 -10.48 -14.47
N SER A 118 0.78 -10.22 -13.46
CA SER A 118 2.13 -10.78 -13.39
C SER A 118 2.11 -12.30 -13.33
N ARG A 119 1.10 -12.87 -12.67
CA ARG A 119 0.94 -14.33 -12.62
C ARG A 119 0.66 -14.95 -13.97
N ILE A 120 -0.05 -14.25 -14.85
CA ILE A 120 -0.34 -14.72 -16.20
C ILE A 120 0.91 -14.71 -17.08
N ILE A 121 1.77 -13.67 -16.93
CA ILE A 121 2.98 -13.51 -17.73
C ILE A 121 4.12 -14.40 -17.19
N PHE A 122 4.27 -14.47 -15.89
CA PHE A 122 5.33 -15.18 -15.21
C PHE A 122 4.79 -16.40 -14.48
#